data_bdf0ce0f05baa8f2ad1a019a3861243f
#
_entry.id   bdf0ce0f05baa8f2ad1a019a3861243f
#
_cell.length_a   1.000
_cell.length_b   1.000
_cell.length_c   1.000
_cell.angle_alpha   90.00
_cell.angle_beta   90.00
_cell.angle_gamma   90.00
#
_symmetry.space_group_name_H-M   'P 1'
#
loop_
_entity.id
_entity.type
_entity.pdbx_description
1 polymer ?
#
loop_
_entity_poly.entity_id
_entity_poly.type
_entity_poly.pdbx_seq_one_letter_code
_entity_poly.pdbx_strand_id
1 'polypeptide(L)'
;MTKIVITAAGKGTRLLPFTKEMPKEMMPIFSNRDKKKIVLPLLQYVYEQLYSMNFRDYCFVVGREKRSIEDHFAPHETYLRDLEGNYKKTMKQFYEKLDKSHLVWINQNKPLGFGDAVKRSERYVGTEDFIVHAGDVTILSKNRHPVLRLMDVAENNPDVKAILLCKKVKDLKRYGVPTIKKLSKDLFSVQEVIEKPEKPKSEFGILPLYYFKSEIFSSLKKIKLGKGKEFQLTDAIQNLIQEKHKVLAIPLDRNEDEVDVGTVESYKCAQEITFTKA
;
A
#
# COMPACT_ATOMS: atom_id res chain seq x y z
N MET A 1 10.48 -8.81 13.74
CA MET A 1 10.69 -7.56 12.94
C MET A 1 9.46 -7.40 12.05
N THR A 2 8.85 -6.20 11.97
CA THR A 2 7.63 -6.00 11.18
C THR A 2 7.91 -6.18 9.69
N LYS A 3 7.18 -7.06 9.02
CA LYS A 3 7.31 -7.36 7.59
C LYS A 3 6.46 -6.42 6.75
N ILE A 4 6.85 -6.21 5.51
CA ILE A 4 6.11 -5.39 4.55
C ILE A 4 5.54 -6.29 3.45
N VAL A 5 4.24 -6.17 3.19
CA VAL A 5 3.56 -6.79 2.05
C VAL A 5 3.08 -5.69 1.12
N ILE A 6 3.62 -5.65 -0.10
CA ILE A 6 3.23 -4.69 -1.12
C ILE A 6 2.43 -5.42 -2.19
N THR A 7 1.20 -4.97 -2.44
CA THR A 7 0.33 -5.58 -3.44
C THR A 7 0.41 -4.81 -4.76
N ALA A 8 0.77 -5.49 -5.82
CA ALA A 8 0.94 -4.95 -7.17
C ALA A 8 0.34 -5.88 -8.26
N ALA A 9 -0.75 -6.59 -7.94
CA ALA A 9 -1.36 -7.59 -8.82
C ALA A 9 -2.63 -7.12 -9.56
N GLY A 10 -3.04 -5.86 -9.36
CA GLY A 10 -4.23 -5.30 -10.00
C GLY A 10 -4.08 -5.13 -11.52
N LYS A 11 -5.17 -5.35 -12.27
CA LYS A 11 -5.17 -5.25 -13.76
C LYS A 11 -5.03 -3.82 -14.30
N GLY A 12 -5.32 -2.80 -13.51
CA GLY A 12 -5.24 -1.40 -13.96
C GLY A 12 -6.25 -0.99 -15.04
N THR A 13 -7.36 -1.70 -15.17
CA THR A 13 -8.31 -1.54 -16.29
C THR A 13 -8.85 -0.12 -16.51
N ARG A 14 -8.86 0.70 -15.46
CA ARG A 14 -9.31 2.11 -15.54
C ARG A 14 -8.30 3.04 -16.24
N LEU A 15 -7.10 2.55 -16.53
CA LEU A 15 -6.01 3.28 -17.19
C LEU A 15 -5.66 2.70 -18.56
N LEU A 16 -6.51 1.81 -19.09
CA LEU A 16 -6.34 1.33 -20.46
C LEU A 16 -6.47 2.50 -21.46
N PRO A 17 -5.70 2.47 -22.58
CA PRO A 17 -4.88 1.37 -23.07
C PRO A 17 -3.46 1.31 -22.45
N PHE A 18 -3.01 2.32 -21.69
CA PHE A 18 -1.64 2.38 -21.15
C PHE A 18 -1.27 1.12 -20.32
N THR A 19 -2.17 0.68 -19.46
CA THR A 19 -1.91 -0.45 -18.54
C THR A 19 -2.10 -1.83 -19.18
N LYS A 20 -2.25 -1.90 -20.51
CA LYS A 20 -2.26 -3.18 -21.23
C LYS A 20 -0.93 -3.93 -21.02
N GLU A 21 0.19 -3.23 -21.16
CA GLU A 21 1.54 -3.80 -21.05
C GLU A 21 2.31 -3.25 -19.84
N MET A 22 1.99 -2.02 -19.40
CA MET A 22 2.69 -1.35 -18.31
C MET A 22 1.88 -1.42 -17.01
N PRO A 23 2.43 -1.97 -15.93
CA PRO A 23 1.79 -1.92 -14.61
C PRO A 23 1.54 -0.49 -14.16
N LYS A 24 0.35 -0.22 -13.58
CA LYS A 24 0.04 1.11 -13.00
C LYS A 24 1.03 1.50 -11.90
N GLU A 25 1.58 0.53 -11.20
CA GLU A 25 2.57 0.69 -10.15
C GLU A 25 3.91 1.23 -10.69
N MET A 26 4.13 1.09 -12.02
CA MET A 26 5.29 1.65 -12.73
C MET A 26 5.01 3.02 -13.34
N MET A 27 3.82 3.60 -13.13
CA MET A 27 3.53 4.96 -13.59
C MET A 27 4.50 5.95 -12.96
N PRO A 28 5.07 6.87 -13.77
CA PRO A 28 6.08 7.82 -13.30
C PRO A 28 5.47 8.88 -12.40
N ILE A 29 6.17 9.21 -11.33
CA ILE A 29 5.91 10.37 -10.47
C ILE A 29 7.18 11.20 -10.30
N PHE A 30 7.03 12.43 -9.86
CA PHE A 30 8.16 13.29 -9.59
C PHE A 30 8.68 13.10 -8.16
N SER A 31 10.00 13.22 -8.00
CA SER A 31 10.69 13.17 -6.71
C SER A 31 11.90 14.12 -6.75
N ASN A 32 12.51 14.38 -5.61
CA ASN A 32 13.72 15.20 -5.51
C ASN A 32 14.93 14.33 -5.10
N ARG A 33 16.04 14.50 -5.80
CA ARG A 33 17.33 13.91 -5.44
C ARG A 33 18.42 14.98 -5.58
N ASP A 34 19.13 15.24 -4.51
CA ASP A 34 20.21 16.23 -4.50
C ASP A 34 19.77 17.60 -5.08
N LYS A 35 18.59 18.09 -4.69
CA LYS A 35 17.94 19.33 -5.17
C LYS A 35 17.59 19.33 -6.68
N LYS A 36 17.55 18.17 -7.31
CA LYS A 36 17.11 18.01 -8.71
C LYS A 36 15.83 17.19 -8.76
N LYS A 37 14.89 17.67 -9.58
CA LYS A 37 13.70 16.88 -9.87
C LYS A 37 14.09 15.68 -10.73
N ILE A 38 13.59 14.53 -10.34
CA ILE A 38 13.73 13.27 -11.09
C ILE A 38 12.38 12.61 -11.24
N VAL A 39 12.32 11.65 -12.14
CA VAL A 39 11.14 10.83 -12.38
C VAL A 39 11.44 9.41 -11.92
N LEU A 40 10.54 8.85 -11.10
CA LEU A 40 10.62 7.48 -10.58
C LEU A 40 9.33 6.73 -10.85
N PRO A 41 9.36 5.41 -11.01
CA PRO A 41 8.16 4.60 -10.84
C PRO A 41 7.58 4.76 -9.43
N LEU A 42 6.25 4.84 -9.33
CA LEU A 42 5.59 4.99 -8.03
C LEU A 42 5.99 3.88 -7.04
N LEU A 43 6.08 2.65 -7.52
CA LEU A 43 6.45 1.52 -6.66
C LEU A 43 7.88 1.62 -6.12
N GLN A 44 8.84 2.15 -6.92
CA GLN A 44 10.17 2.45 -6.41
C GLN A 44 10.11 3.52 -5.32
N TYR A 45 9.31 4.55 -5.50
CA TYR A 45 9.12 5.60 -4.49
C TYR A 45 8.58 5.00 -3.17
N VAL A 46 7.55 4.17 -3.24
CA VAL A 46 6.98 3.44 -2.08
C VAL A 46 8.06 2.62 -1.38
N TYR A 47 8.80 1.80 -2.13
CA TYR A 47 9.87 0.98 -1.58
C TYR A 47 10.94 1.83 -0.87
N GLU A 48 11.44 2.88 -1.53
CA GLU A 48 12.49 3.73 -0.95
C GLU A 48 12.01 4.52 0.26
N GLN A 49 10.75 4.93 0.28
CA GLN A 49 10.12 5.56 1.43
C GLN A 49 10.08 4.59 2.63
N LEU A 50 9.65 3.36 2.44
CA LEU A 50 9.66 2.32 3.45
C LEU A 50 11.10 1.94 3.88
N TYR A 51 12.03 1.88 2.93
CA TYR A 51 13.45 1.66 3.22
C TYR A 51 14.03 2.75 4.13
N SER A 52 13.65 4.01 3.92
CA SER A 52 14.08 5.14 4.76
C SER A 52 13.56 5.07 6.20
N MET A 53 12.47 4.33 6.42
CA MET A 53 11.89 4.02 7.74
C MET A 53 12.49 2.75 8.38
N ASN A 54 13.61 2.27 7.83
CA ASN A 54 14.37 1.11 8.32
C ASN A 54 13.71 -0.26 8.10
N PHE A 55 12.72 -0.37 7.20
CA PHE A 55 12.25 -1.67 6.75
C PHE A 55 13.24 -2.31 5.77
N ARG A 56 13.39 -3.64 5.84
CA ARG A 56 14.32 -4.41 4.99
C ARG A 56 13.72 -5.70 4.44
N ASP A 57 12.61 -6.19 5.02
CA ASP A 57 11.92 -7.40 4.60
C ASP A 57 10.64 -7.05 3.84
N TYR A 58 10.60 -7.39 2.56
CA TYR A 58 9.51 -7.05 1.65
C TYR A 58 8.98 -8.28 0.91
N CYS A 59 7.66 -8.38 0.82
CA CYS A 59 6.98 -9.30 -0.06
C CYS A 59 6.17 -8.51 -1.09
N PHE A 60 6.54 -8.64 -2.34
CA PHE A 60 5.77 -8.11 -3.46
C PHE A 60 4.80 -9.16 -3.97
N VAL A 61 3.50 -8.90 -3.89
CA VAL A 61 2.48 -9.75 -4.49
C VAL A 61 2.13 -9.20 -5.86
N VAL A 62 2.58 -9.87 -6.92
CA VAL A 62 2.47 -9.40 -8.31
C VAL A 62 1.55 -10.28 -9.15
N GLY A 63 0.96 -9.73 -10.21
CA GLY A 63 0.20 -10.48 -11.18
C GLY A 63 1.08 -11.05 -12.30
N ARG A 64 0.54 -11.96 -13.11
CA ARG A 64 1.26 -12.62 -14.22
C ARG A 64 1.92 -11.66 -15.23
N GLU A 65 1.31 -10.50 -15.48
CA GLU A 65 1.75 -9.53 -16.51
C GLU A 65 2.54 -8.35 -15.90
N LYS A 66 3.22 -8.59 -14.76
CA LYS A 66 3.93 -7.56 -14.00
C LYS A 66 5.46 -7.69 -14.06
N ARG A 67 5.99 -8.36 -15.10
CA ARG A 67 7.42 -8.64 -15.23
C ARG A 67 8.29 -7.38 -15.19
N SER A 68 7.81 -6.27 -15.76
CA SER A 68 8.54 -5.00 -15.70
C SER A 68 8.77 -4.48 -14.27
N ILE A 69 7.96 -4.89 -13.30
CA ILE A 69 8.21 -4.60 -11.88
C ILE A 69 9.40 -5.44 -11.40
N GLU A 70 9.39 -6.75 -11.65
CA GLU A 70 10.47 -7.65 -11.23
C GLU A 70 11.80 -7.24 -11.86
N ASP A 71 11.80 -6.94 -13.17
CA ASP A 71 12.97 -6.47 -13.90
C ASP A 71 13.50 -5.15 -13.35
N HIS A 72 12.63 -4.21 -12.97
CA HIS A 72 13.02 -2.92 -12.38
C HIS A 72 13.71 -3.07 -11.02
N PHE A 73 13.28 -4.03 -10.22
CA PHE A 73 13.86 -4.33 -8.90
C PHE A 73 15.01 -5.34 -8.96
N ALA A 74 15.46 -5.72 -10.15
CA ALA A 74 16.66 -6.52 -10.36
C ALA A 74 17.84 -5.61 -10.75
N PRO A 75 18.97 -5.61 -10.01
CA PRO A 75 20.15 -4.82 -10.40
C PRO A 75 20.66 -5.19 -11.79
N HIS A 76 20.98 -4.19 -12.61
CA HIS A 76 21.50 -4.36 -13.98
C HIS A 76 22.87 -3.68 -14.08
N GLU A 77 23.92 -4.39 -13.73
CA GLU A 77 25.29 -3.83 -13.65
C GLU A 77 25.81 -3.32 -15.00
N THR A 78 25.51 -4.02 -16.11
CA THR A 78 25.94 -3.56 -17.43
C THR A 78 25.34 -2.19 -17.77
N TYR A 79 24.05 -2.01 -17.52
CA TYR A 79 23.39 -0.72 -17.70
C TYR A 79 24.03 0.37 -16.83
N LEU A 80 24.40 0.04 -15.58
CA LEU A 80 25.04 0.96 -14.67
C LEU A 80 26.44 1.43 -15.16
N ARG A 81 27.16 0.59 -15.91
CA ARG A 81 28.48 0.97 -16.47
C ARG A 81 28.38 2.08 -17.48
N ASP A 82 27.33 2.08 -18.30
CA ASP A 82 27.11 3.03 -19.39
C ASP A 82 26.57 4.40 -18.91
N LEU A 83 26.18 4.50 -17.63
CA LEU A 83 25.68 5.72 -17.03
C LEU A 83 26.81 6.59 -16.47
N GLU A 84 26.58 7.91 -16.47
CA GLU A 84 27.49 8.90 -15.91
C GLU A 84 26.79 9.87 -14.96
N GLY A 85 27.59 10.61 -14.18
CA GLY A 85 27.12 11.70 -13.33
C GLY A 85 26.01 11.32 -12.35
N ASN A 86 24.99 12.16 -12.26
CA ASN A 86 23.90 12.00 -11.30
C ASN A 86 23.01 10.76 -11.60
N TYR A 87 22.86 10.39 -12.86
CA TYR A 87 22.04 9.21 -13.22
C TYR A 87 22.67 7.93 -12.67
N LYS A 88 23.99 7.78 -12.87
CA LYS A 88 24.76 6.68 -12.30
C LYS A 88 24.65 6.62 -10.78
N LYS A 89 24.83 7.78 -10.11
CA LYS A 89 24.71 7.90 -8.65
C LYS A 89 23.33 7.47 -8.16
N THR A 90 22.27 7.96 -8.80
CA THR A 90 20.88 7.63 -8.42
C THR A 90 20.60 6.14 -8.56
N MET A 91 20.97 5.52 -9.69
CA MET A 91 20.79 4.11 -9.91
C MET A 91 21.61 3.24 -8.95
N LYS A 92 22.87 3.62 -8.71
CA LYS A 92 23.74 2.94 -7.74
C LYS A 92 23.13 2.96 -6.33
N GLN A 93 22.64 4.10 -5.87
CA GLN A 93 21.97 4.23 -4.57
C GLN A 93 20.71 3.38 -4.46
N PHE A 94 19.96 3.20 -5.55
CA PHE A 94 18.80 2.31 -5.58
C PHE A 94 19.24 0.85 -5.46
N TYR A 95 20.22 0.41 -6.24
CA TYR A 95 20.75 -0.96 -6.19
C TYR A 95 21.37 -1.30 -4.83
N GLU A 96 22.12 -0.38 -4.21
CA GLU A 96 22.64 -0.56 -2.85
C GLU A 96 21.53 -0.77 -1.80
N LYS A 97 20.33 -0.19 -2.01
CA LYS A 97 19.17 -0.44 -1.15
C LYS A 97 18.59 -1.82 -1.39
N LEU A 98 18.50 -2.25 -2.65
CA LEU A 98 18.05 -3.58 -3.01
C LEU A 98 18.94 -4.66 -2.40
N ASP A 99 20.26 -4.52 -2.52
CA ASP A 99 21.25 -5.45 -1.95
C ASP A 99 21.14 -5.57 -0.42
N LYS A 100 20.72 -4.50 0.25
CA LYS A 100 20.52 -4.47 1.70
C LYS A 100 19.10 -4.87 2.13
N SER A 101 18.26 -5.30 1.20
CA SER A 101 16.88 -5.69 1.45
C SER A 101 16.66 -7.15 1.11
N HIS A 102 15.75 -7.78 1.84
CA HIS A 102 15.24 -9.10 1.52
C HIS A 102 13.93 -8.97 0.74
N LEU A 103 13.95 -9.27 -0.55
CA LEU A 103 12.81 -9.16 -1.45
C LEU A 103 12.26 -10.54 -1.78
N VAL A 104 10.99 -10.76 -1.49
CA VAL A 104 10.25 -11.99 -1.84
C VAL A 104 9.16 -11.65 -2.84
N TRP A 105 9.09 -12.43 -3.91
CA TRP A 105 8.10 -12.28 -4.98
C TRP A 105 7.07 -13.40 -4.90
N ILE A 106 5.79 -13.04 -4.84
CA ILE A 106 4.68 -14.00 -4.80
C ILE A 106 3.71 -13.68 -5.94
N ASN A 107 3.45 -14.69 -6.78
CA ASN A 107 2.52 -14.53 -7.88
C ASN A 107 1.06 -14.72 -7.46
N GLN A 108 0.23 -13.74 -7.77
CA GLN A 108 -1.21 -13.87 -7.80
C GLN A 108 -1.66 -14.33 -9.19
N ASN A 109 -1.74 -15.65 -9.41
CA ASN A 109 -2.02 -16.26 -10.73
C ASN A 109 -3.38 -15.85 -11.31
N LYS A 110 -4.36 -15.54 -10.47
CA LYS A 110 -5.69 -15.04 -10.85
C LYS A 110 -5.96 -13.76 -10.07
N PRO A 111 -6.45 -12.69 -10.70
CA PRO A 111 -6.73 -11.42 -10.03
C PRO A 111 -8.05 -11.51 -9.24
N LEU A 112 -8.03 -12.24 -8.13
CA LEU A 112 -9.20 -12.52 -7.30
C LEU A 112 -9.45 -11.44 -6.24
N GLY A 113 -8.83 -10.29 -6.34
CA GLY A 113 -9.03 -9.15 -5.45
C GLY A 113 -7.91 -8.91 -4.45
N PHE A 114 -8.04 -7.82 -3.70
CA PHE A 114 -7.02 -7.34 -2.78
C PHE A 114 -6.84 -8.27 -1.57
N GLY A 115 -7.94 -8.85 -1.06
CA GLY A 115 -7.88 -9.84 0.04
C GLY A 115 -7.15 -11.13 -0.36
N ASP A 116 -7.33 -11.61 -1.62
CA ASP A 116 -6.56 -12.77 -2.11
C ASP A 116 -5.07 -12.44 -2.24
N ALA A 117 -4.72 -11.24 -2.70
CA ALA A 117 -3.32 -10.81 -2.77
C ALA A 117 -2.67 -10.85 -1.38
N VAL A 118 -3.31 -10.27 -0.37
CA VAL A 118 -2.82 -10.31 1.02
C VAL A 118 -2.74 -11.75 1.54
N LYS A 119 -3.76 -12.58 1.31
CA LYS A 119 -3.79 -13.99 1.74
C LYS A 119 -2.57 -14.78 1.23
N ARG A 120 -2.08 -14.49 0.04
CA ARG A 120 -0.94 -15.20 -0.55
C ARG A 120 0.37 -14.95 0.21
N SER A 121 0.47 -13.86 0.95
CA SER A 121 1.66 -13.56 1.76
C SER A 121 1.73 -14.34 3.08
N GLU A 122 0.73 -15.16 3.42
CA GLU A 122 0.65 -15.87 4.72
C GLU A 122 1.93 -16.63 5.08
N ARG A 123 2.50 -17.39 4.13
CA ARG A 123 3.73 -18.17 4.38
C ARG A 123 4.96 -17.30 4.60
N TYR A 124 5.02 -16.17 3.92
CA TYR A 124 6.09 -15.20 4.12
C TYR A 124 5.96 -14.49 5.48
N VAL A 125 4.77 -14.08 5.83
CA VAL A 125 4.50 -13.37 7.09
C VAL A 125 4.70 -14.31 8.29
N GLY A 126 4.18 -15.54 8.22
CA GLY A 126 4.18 -16.47 9.34
C GLY A 126 3.34 -15.95 10.50
N THR A 127 3.96 -15.84 11.68
CA THR A 127 3.34 -15.32 12.91
C THR A 127 3.70 -13.86 13.22
N GLU A 128 4.46 -13.21 12.35
CA GLU A 128 4.93 -11.83 12.56
C GLU A 128 3.80 -10.81 12.32
N ASP A 129 3.99 -9.64 12.91
CA ASP A 129 3.20 -8.46 12.58
C ASP A 129 3.65 -7.89 11.24
N PHE A 130 2.73 -7.30 10.47
CA PHE A 130 3.08 -6.80 9.15
C PHE A 130 2.26 -5.58 8.71
N ILE A 131 2.87 -4.82 7.82
CA ILE A 131 2.22 -3.72 7.09
C ILE A 131 1.78 -4.23 5.73
N VAL A 132 0.55 -3.92 5.32
CA VAL A 132 0.07 -4.07 3.94
C VAL A 132 0.02 -2.69 3.31
N HIS A 133 0.67 -2.56 2.16
CA HIS A 133 0.71 -1.32 1.37
C HIS A 133 0.35 -1.62 -0.09
N ALA A 134 -0.61 -0.90 -0.67
CA ALA A 134 -0.85 -1.02 -2.11
C ALA A 134 0.28 -0.34 -2.89
N GLY A 135 0.75 -0.97 -3.96
CA GLY A 135 1.87 -0.46 -4.76
C GLY A 135 1.53 0.69 -5.70
N ASP A 136 0.25 1.02 -5.83
CA ASP A 136 -0.28 2.09 -6.69
C ASP A 136 -0.71 3.36 -5.93
N VAL A 137 -0.40 3.42 -4.64
CA VAL A 137 -0.68 4.58 -3.77
C VAL A 137 0.55 4.88 -2.94
N THR A 138 0.81 6.14 -2.63
CA THR A 138 1.76 6.54 -1.59
C THR A 138 1.23 7.73 -0.81
N ILE A 139 1.79 7.98 0.37
CA ILE A 139 1.47 9.14 1.19
C ILE A 139 2.69 10.04 1.29
N LEU A 140 2.54 11.30 0.89
CA LEU A 140 3.54 12.32 1.12
C LEU A 140 3.29 12.95 2.48
N SER A 141 4.21 12.78 3.41
CA SER A 141 4.13 13.37 4.76
C SER A 141 5.39 14.17 5.06
N LYS A 142 5.22 15.35 5.66
CA LYS A 142 6.32 16.15 6.22
C LYS A 142 6.61 15.81 7.69
N ASN A 143 5.69 15.13 8.34
CA ASN A 143 5.75 14.71 9.73
C ASN A 143 6.07 13.19 9.83
N ARG A 144 5.76 12.61 10.99
CA ARG A 144 5.86 11.16 11.19
C ARG A 144 4.92 10.43 10.23
N HIS A 145 5.50 9.63 9.33
CA HIS A 145 4.76 8.95 8.26
C HIS A 145 3.67 8.01 8.82
N PRO A 146 2.50 7.87 8.15
CA PRO A 146 1.40 7.01 8.62
C PRO A 146 1.81 5.58 8.95
N VAL A 147 2.72 4.97 8.20
CA VAL A 147 3.27 3.63 8.51
C VAL A 147 3.83 3.58 9.92
N LEU A 148 4.64 4.57 10.32
CA LEU A 148 5.21 4.63 11.67
C LEU A 148 4.14 4.91 12.72
N ARG A 149 3.14 5.75 12.41
CA ARG A 149 2.00 6.01 13.31
C ARG A 149 1.15 4.75 13.54
N LEU A 150 0.94 3.92 12.50
CA LEU A 150 0.28 2.62 12.66
C LEU A 150 1.05 1.72 13.62
N MET A 151 2.37 1.68 13.50
CA MET A 151 3.24 0.91 14.40
C MET A 151 3.21 1.44 15.83
N ASP A 152 3.26 2.76 16.02
CA ASP A 152 3.15 3.37 17.37
C ASP A 152 1.82 3.01 18.05
N VAL A 153 0.71 3.02 17.29
CA VAL A 153 -0.59 2.61 17.81
C VAL A 153 -0.61 1.12 18.16
N ALA A 154 0.02 0.27 17.34
CA ALA A 154 0.12 -1.17 17.61
C ALA A 154 0.92 -1.45 18.89
N GLU A 155 2.04 -0.77 19.06
CA GLU A 155 2.92 -0.89 20.23
C GLU A 155 2.19 -0.50 21.53
N ASN A 156 1.38 0.58 21.47
CA ASN A 156 0.57 1.04 22.61
C ASN A 156 -0.75 0.26 22.80
N ASN A 157 -1.08 -0.69 21.88
CA ASN A 157 -2.30 -1.49 21.95
C ASN A 157 -1.97 -2.96 21.58
N PRO A 158 -1.32 -3.74 22.47
CA PRO A 158 -0.85 -5.11 22.13
C PRO A 158 -1.97 -6.10 21.78
N ASP A 159 -3.20 -5.83 22.17
CA ASP A 159 -4.41 -6.61 21.88
C ASP A 159 -5.03 -6.31 20.49
N VAL A 160 -4.57 -5.25 19.79
CA VAL A 160 -5.10 -4.89 18.47
C VAL A 160 -4.71 -5.94 17.42
N LYS A 161 -5.66 -6.26 16.52
CA LYS A 161 -5.43 -7.22 15.42
C LYS A 161 -5.32 -6.55 14.05
N ALA A 162 -5.90 -5.36 13.91
CA ALA A 162 -5.80 -4.56 12.69
C ALA A 162 -5.85 -3.06 13.02
N ILE A 163 -5.07 -2.26 12.28
CA ILE A 163 -5.15 -0.80 12.32
C ILE A 163 -5.25 -0.28 10.90
N LEU A 164 -6.24 0.56 10.64
CA LEU A 164 -6.60 1.07 9.32
C LEU A 164 -6.17 2.52 9.21
N LEU A 165 -5.60 2.91 8.06
CA LEU A 165 -5.47 4.32 7.71
C LEU A 165 -6.75 4.77 7.02
N CYS A 166 -7.34 5.88 7.47
CA CYS A 166 -8.58 6.40 6.92
C CYS A 166 -8.45 7.88 6.57
N LYS A 167 -9.17 8.34 5.55
CA LYS A 167 -9.30 9.76 5.26
C LYS A 167 -10.75 10.15 5.05
N LYS A 168 -11.08 11.44 5.31
CA LYS A 168 -12.37 12.00 4.94
C LYS A 168 -12.49 12.12 3.44
N VAL A 169 -13.56 11.59 2.85
CA VAL A 169 -13.83 11.59 1.41
C VAL A 169 -15.27 11.98 1.14
N LYS A 170 -15.51 12.75 0.08
CA LYS A 170 -16.86 13.13 -0.35
C LYS A 170 -17.58 11.97 -1.05
N ASP A 171 -16.89 11.22 -1.91
CA ASP A 171 -17.45 10.05 -2.61
C ASP A 171 -16.90 8.75 -2.03
N LEU A 172 -17.67 8.12 -1.17
CA LEU A 172 -17.32 6.90 -0.46
C LEU A 172 -17.64 5.61 -1.24
N LYS A 173 -18.28 5.70 -2.41
CA LYS A 173 -18.69 4.53 -3.21
C LYS A 173 -17.53 3.70 -3.75
N ARG A 174 -16.32 4.23 -3.66
CA ARG A 174 -15.08 3.55 -4.13
C ARG A 174 -14.25 2.94 -3.01
N TYR A 175 -14.63 3.15 -1.74
CA TYR A 175 -13.84 2.81 -0.57
C TYR A 175 -14.53 1.76 0.30
N GLY A 176 -13.74 1.02 1.04
CA GLY A 176 -14.22 0.41 2.26
C GLY A 176 -14.53 1.52 3.27
N VAL A 177 -15.68 1.45 3.90
CA VAL A 177 -16.16 2.51 4.82
C VAL A 177 -16.29 1.95 6.21
N PRO A 178 -15.51 2.47 7.19
CA PRO A 178 -15.63 2.04 8.58
C PRO A 178 -16.72 2.83 9.31
N THR A 179 -17.50 2.17 10.14
CA THR A 179 -18.24 2.80 11.22
C THR A 179 -17.32 2.91 12.43
N ILE A 180 -17.04 4.13 12.87
CA ILE A 180 -16.01 4.41 13.87
C ILE A 180 -16.57 5.08 15.11
N LYS A 181 -15.96 4.79 16.26
CA LYS A 181 -16.18 5.48 17.55
C LYS A 181 -14.88 6.15 17.98
N LYS A 182 -14.92 7.45 18.25
CA LYS A 182 -13.76 8.23 18.65
C LYS A 182 -13.26 7.77 20.03
N LEU A 183 -11.96 7.48 20.12
CA LEU A 183 -11.26 7.18 21.39
C LEU A 183 -10.41 8.35 21.83
N SER A 184 -9.70 9.00 20.89
CA SER A 184 -8.93 10.21 21.12
C SER A 184 -8.99 11.13 19.92
N LYS A 185 -8.14 12.17 19.87
CA LYS A 185 -8.09 13.10 18.72
C LYS A 185 -7.81 12.38 17.40
N ASP A 186 -6.86 11.45 17.40
CA ASP A 186 -6.32 10.81 16.20
C ASP A 186 -6.40 9.27 16.25
N LEU A 187 -7.34 8.74 17.09
CA LEU A 187 -7.55 7.31 17.25
C LEU A 187 -9.04 6.99 17.36
N PHE A 188 -9.47 5.98 16.61
CA PHE A 188 -10.85 5.51 16.57
C PHE A 188 -10.90 4.00 16.77
N SER A 189 -11.96 3.52 17.46
CA SER A 189 -12.35 2.12 17.44
C SER A 189 -13.24 1.87 16.22
N VAL A 190 -12.97 0.80 15.48
CA VAL A 190 -13.77 0.38 14.33
C VAL A 190 -14.83 -0.61 14.79
N GLN A 191 -16.11 -0.30 14.52
CA GLN A 191 -17.26 -1.10 14.94
C GLN A 191 -17.79 -1.99 13.81
N GLU A 192 -17.65 -1.54 12.58
CA GLU A 192 -18.12 -2.20 11.37
C GLU A 192 -17.30 -1.70 10.17
N VAL A 193 -17.12 -2.54 9.15
CA VAL A 193 -16.54 -2.16 7.86
C VAL A 193 -17.39 -2.72 6.73
N ILE A 194 -17.75 -1.88 5.76
CA ILE A 194 -18.53 -2.28 4.59
C ILE A 194 -17.79 -1.84 3.31
N GLU A 195 -17.61 -2.78 2.37
CA GLU A 195 -17.01 -2.48 1.07
C GLU A 195 -17.98 -1.73 0.16
N LYS A 196 -17.59 -0.52 -0.27
CA LYS A 196 -18.32 0.30 -1.24
C LYS A 196 -19.84 0.38 -0.96
N PRO A 197 -20.25 0.84 0.22
CA PRO A 197 -21.65 0.87 0.60
C PRO A 197 -22.45 1.85 -0.25
N GLU A 198 -23.72 1.53 -0.53
CA GLU A 198 -24.64 2.46 -1.20
C GLU A 198 -25.02 3.63 -0.28
N LYS A 199 -25.18 3.34 1.02
CA LYS A 199 -25.50 4.32 2.07
C LYS A 199 -24.39 4.27 3.14
N PRO A 200 -23.34 5.08 3.00
CA PRO A 200 -22.24 5.10 3.98
C PRO A 200 -22.72 5.67 5.33
N LYS A 201 -22.27 5.03 6.43
CA LYS A 201 -22.56 5.47 7.80
C LYS A 201 -21.47 6.39 8.40
N SER A 202 -20.45 6.72 7.64
CA SER A 202 -19.28 7.50 8.06
C SER A 202 -18.80 8.35 6.90
N GLU A 203 -18.05 9.40 7.18
CA GLU A 203 -17.37 10.26 6.19
C GLU A 203 -15.95 9.78 5.85
N PHE A 204 -15.51 8.67 6.42
CA PHE A 204 -14.17 8.14 6.25
C PHE A 204 -14.14 6.98 5.25
N GLY A 205 -13.21 7.05 4.29
CA GLY A 205 -12.80 5.94 3.44
C GLY A 205 -11.49 5.33 3.94
N ILE A 206 -11.37 4.01 3.87
CA ILE A 206 -10.14 3.29 4.21
C ILE A 206 -9.15 3.45 3.07
N LEU A 207 -7.93 3.89 3.38
CA LEU A 207 -6.81 3.90 2.46
C LEU A 207 -6.11 2.54 2.44
N PRO A 208 -5.48 2.15 1.34
CA PRO A 208 -4.86 0.83 1.21
C PRO A 208 -3.49 0.75 1.88
N LEU A 209 -3.45 1.15 3.14
CA LEU A 209 -2.32 1.07 4.06
C LEU A 209 -2.83 0.58 5.43
N TYR A 210 -2.34 -0.58 5.85
CA TYR A 210 -2.82 -1.29 7.02
C TYR A 210 -1.67 -1.84 7.85
N TYR A 211 -1.89 -1.93 9.17
CA TYR A 211 -1.16 -2.82 10.04
C TYR A 211 -2.03 -4.01 10.40
N PHE A 212 -1.46 -5.22 10.38
CA PHE A 212 -2.13 -6.44 10.78
C PHE A 212 -1.25 -7.31 11.67
N LYS A 213 -1.92 -8.05 12.56
CA LYS A 213 -1.40 -9.28 13.12
C LYS A 213 -1.78 -10.48 12.26
N SER A 214 -1.08 -11.59 12.43
CA SER A 214 -1.25 -12.81 11.61
C SER A 214 -2.67 -13.41 11.67
N GLU A 215 -3.48 -13.07 12.67
CA GLU A 215 -4.88 -13.52 12.80
C GLU A 215 -5.75 -13.13 11.61
N ILE A 216 -5.40 -12.07 10.87
CA ILE A 216 -6.12 -11.68 9.65
C ILE A 216 -6.17 -12.82 8.62
N PHE A 217 -5.15 -13.69 8.57
CA PHE A 217 -5.13 -14.82 7.61
C PHE A 217 -6.21 -15.85 7.90
N SER A 218 -6.57 -16.08 9.17
CA SER A 218 -7.69 -16.92 9.54
C SER A 218 -9.01 -16.35 9.01
N SER A 219 -9.22 -15.05 9.12
CA SER A 219 -10.38 -14.35 8.56
C SER A 219 -10.38 -14.38 7.04
N LEU A 220 -9.22 -14.17 6.38
CA LEU A 220 -9.08 -14.25 4.92
C LEU A 220 -9.37 -15.65 4.35
N LYS A 221 -9.24 -16.71 5.12
CA LYS A 221 -9.63 -18.07 4.72
C LYS A 221 -11.15 -18.30 4.75
N LYS A 222 -11.88 -17.53 5.55
CA LYS A 222 -13.33 -17.68 5.76
C LYS A 222 -14.18 -16.84 4.81
N ILE A 223 -13.63 -15.77 4.22
CA ILE A 223 -14.38 -14.89 3.31
C ILE A 223 -14.74 -15.60 2.02
N LYS A 224 -15.86 -15.17 1.44
CA LYS A 224 -16.35 -15.61 0.13
C LYS A 224 -16.12 -14.49 -0.90
N LEU A 225 -16.35 -14.80 -2.17
CA LEU A 225 -16.34 -13.79 -3.22
C LEU A 225 -17.46 -12.76 -2.94
N GLY A 226 -17.05 -11.53 -2.75
CA GLY A 226 -17.92 -10.41 -2.45
C GLY A 226 -18.20 -9.54 -3.68
N LYS A 227 -18.31 -8.24 -3.48
CA LYS A 227 -18.59 -7.25 -4.52
C LYS A 227 -17.54 -7.32 -5.64
N GLY A 228 -17.99 -7.32 -6.90
CA GLY A 228 -17.12 -7.47 -8.06
C GLY A 228 -16.56 -8.88 -8.29
N LYS A 229 -17.06 -9.91 -7.61
CA LYS A 229 -16.52 -11.29 -7.63
C LYS A 229 -15.07 -11.36 -7.16
N GLU A 230 -14.72 -10.55 -6.17
CA GLU A 230 -13.38 -10.47 -5.58
C GLU A 230 -13.43 -10.84 -4.09
N PHE A 231 -12.33 -11.37 -3.57
CA PHE A 231 -12.11 -11.51 -2.14
C PHE A 231 -11.70 -10.14 -1.59
N GLN A 232 -12.61 -9.50 -0.87
CA GLN A 232 -12.38 -8.16 -0.32
C GLN A 232 -11.66 -8.24 1.02
N LEU A 233 -10.62 -7.43 1.20
CA LEU A 233 -9.91 -7.35 2.48
C LEU A 233 -10.83 -6.79 3.59
N THR A 234 -11.73 -5.89 3.24
CA THR A 234 -12.74 -5.33 4.13
C THR A 234 -13.65 -6.40 4.75
N ASP A 235 -14.00 -7.46 3.99
CA ASP A 235 -14.80 -8.57 4.52
C ASP A 235 -14.01 -9.37 5.56
N ALA A 236 -12.70 -9.55 5.38
CA ALA A 236 -11.85 -10.20 6.38
C ALA A 236 -11.69 -9.34 7.65
N ILE A 237 -11.58 -8.01 7.50
CA ILE A 237 -11.56 -7.08 8.64
C ILE A 237 -12.91 -7.12 9.38
N GLN A 238 -14.03 -7.19 8.65
CA GLN A 238 -15.35 -7.33 9.24
C GLN A 238 -15.48 -8.63 10.05
N ASN A 239 -14.91 -9.75 9.57
CA ASN A 239 -14.88 -11.01 10.31
C ASN A 239 -14.09 -10.87 11.63
N LEU A 240 -12.93 -10.17 11.62
CA LEU A 240 -12.19 -9.89 12.87
C LEU A 240 -13.07 -9.15 13.88
N ILE A 241 -13.84 -8.14 13.43
CA ILE A 241 -14.72 -7.37 14.29
C ILE A 241 -15.84 -8.26 14.86
N GLN A 242 -16.46 -9.10 14.03
CA GLN A 242 -17.51 -10.05 14.45
C GLN A 242 -16.98 -11.08 15.46
N GLU A 243 -15.73 -11.49 15.33
CA GLU A 243 -15.03 -12.37 16.28
C GLU A 243 -14.56 -11.63 17.54
N LYS A 244 -14.99 -10.35 17.72
CA LYS A 244 -14.68 -9.48 18.88
C LYS A 244 -13.20 -9.13 19.00
N HIS A 245 -12.44 -9.21 17.93
CA HIS A 245 -11.09 -8.71 17.89
C HIS A 245 -11.07 -7.17 17.81
N LYS A 246 -10.10 -6.58 18.48
CA LYS A 246 -9.91 -5.12 18.49
C LYS A 246 -9.36 -4.67 17.14
N VAL A 247 -10.11 -3.78 16.48
CA VAL A 247 -9.72 -3.09 15.24
C VAL A 247 -9.75 -1.59 15.50
N LEU A 248 -8.67 -0.91 15.16
CA LEU A 248 -8.51 0.53 15.32
C LEU A 248 -8.36 1.22 13.97
N ALA A 249 -8.53 2.53 13.96
CA ALA A 249 -8.25 3.37 12.80
C ALA A 249 -7.58 4.67 13.22
N ILE A 250 -6.67 5.16 12.36
CA ILE A 250 -6.08 6.50 12.47
C ILE A 250 -6.45 7.33 11.24
N PRO A 251 -6.64 8.65 11.38
CA PRO A 251 -6.92 9.51 10.25
C PRO A 251 -5.62 9.86 9.50
N LEU A 252 -5.73 10.10 8.21
CA LEU A 252 -4.73 10.83 7.45
C LEU A 252 -4.69 12.27 7.96
N ASP A 253 -3.51 12.82 8.20
CA ASP A 253 -3.36 14.18 8.69
C ASP A 253 -3.66 15.21 7.59
N ARG A 254 -4.07 16.42 7.97
CA ARG A 254 -4.41 17.50 7.02
C ARG A 254 -3.24 17.94 6.13
N ASN A 255 -2.00 17.70 6.59
CA ASN A 255 -0.77 18.08 5.88
C ASN A 255 -0.16 16.89 5.13
N GLU A 256 -0.89 15.79 5.02
CA GLU A 256 -0.50 14.61 4.26
C GLU A 256 -1.30 14.53 2.97
N ASP A 257 -0.61 14.20 1.87
CA ASP A 257 -1.26 13.99 0.58
C ASP A 257 -1.18 12.54 0.18
N GLU A 258 -2.34 11.99 -0.14
CA GLU A 258 -2.42 10.73 -0.86
C GLU A 258 -2.09 10.97 -2.34
N VAL A 259 -1.18 10.18 -2.86
CA VAL A 259 -0.80 10.10 -4.28
C VAL A 259 -1.30 8.76 -4.80
N ASP A 260 -2.40 8.77 -5.53
CA ASP A 260 -3.04 7.59 -6.14
C ASP A 260 -2.94 7.68 -7.66
N VAL A 261 -2.57 6.58 -8.31
CA VAL A 261 -2.48 6.48 -9.77
C VAL A 261 -3.51 5.50 -10.34
N GLY A 262 -4.62 5.29 -9.65
CA GLY A 262 -5.64 4.30 -10.03
C GLY A 262 -6.62 4.72 -11.11
N THR A 263 -6.74 6.02 -11.43
CA THR A 263 -7.58 6.59 -12.51
C THR A 263 -6.85 7.72 -13.24
N VAL A 264 -7.37 8.13 -14.38
CA VAL A 264 -6.79 9.25 -15.15
C VAL A 264 -6.79 10.54 -14.33
N GLU A 265 -7.88 10.83 -13.60
CA GLU A 265 -8.01 12.03 -12.77
C GLU A 265 -7.08 11.99 -11.58
N SER A 266 -7.01 10.85 -10.86
CA SER A 266 -6.11 10.71 -9.73
C SER A 266 -4.64 10.75 -10.18
N TYR A 267 -4.32 10.20 -11.35
CA TYR A 267 -2.97 10.28 -11.91
C TYR A 267 -2.57 11.72 -12.26
N LYS A 268 -3.47 12.50 -12.87
CA LYS A 268 -3.22 13.94 -13.10
C LYS A 268 -2.92 14.66 -11.79
N CYS A 269 -3.74 14.47 -10.75
CA CYS A 269 -3.49 15.05 -9.43
C CYS A 269 -2.15 14.58 -8.83
N ALA A 270 -1.82 13.30 -9.00
CA ALA A 270 -0.54 12.74 -8.55
C ALA A 270 0.67 13.45 -9.20
N GLN A 271 0.60 13.74 -10.51
CA GLN A 271 1.64 14.49 -11.22
C GLN A 271 1.78 15.90 -10.66
N GLU A 272 0.66 16.63 -10.49
CA GLU A 272 0.64 18.00 -9.97
C GLU A 272 1.22 18.09 -8.54
N ILE A 273 0.75 17.20 -7.65
CA ILE A 273 1.20 17.15 -6.26
C ILE A 273 2.69 16.81 -6.18
N THR A 274 3.12 15.77 -6.88
CA THR A 274 4.50 15.30 -6.81
C THR A 274 5.47 16.28 -7.47
N PHE A 275 5.08 16.93 -8.59
CA PHE A 275 5.87 17.96 -9.21
C PHE A 275 6.08 19.19 -8.31
N THR A 276 5.03 19.59 -7.59
CA THR A 276 5.11 20.77 -6.69
C THR A 276 5.95 20.50 -5.45
N LYS A 277 5.98 19.24 -4.98
CA LYS A 277 6.70 18.84 -3.76
C LYS A 277 8.11 18.28 -3.99
N ALA A 278 8.47 17.99 -5.25
CA ALA A 278 9.78 17.49 -5.66
C ALA A 278 10.88 18.57 -5.69
#